data_dd03c6e6eb5b25f8fb1b4ea9d849689e
#
_entry.id   dd03c6e6eb5b25f8fb1b4ea9d849689e
#
_cell.length_a   1.000
_cell.length_b   1.000
_cell.length_c   1.000
_cell.angle_alpha   90.00
_cell.angle_beta   90.00
_cell.angle_gamma   90.00
#
_symmetry.space_group_name_H-M   'P 1'
#
loop_
_entity.id
_entity.type
_entity.pdbx_description
1 polymer ?
#
loop_
_entity_poly.entity_id
_entity_poly.type
_entity_poly.pdbx_seq_one_letter_code
_entity_poly.pdbx_strand_id
1 'polypeptide(L)'
;MPGKANVEVTSTPKPIRHHAPKITDLHQMVVKLHGVNIGSISGLNDYTFLRLIGETGTDMNRFPTVKHFTNWCGLTPQNHQTGKVKKRVEGISCNKAGQIFKECAQGLLNSKYIAIGSFMRKLKGRKDVAIAIKAGAKKLAEAYYNAITKGIDYVEQGLKKHEQQLKIQEVSMLNRSAKKHKI
;
A
#
# COMPACT_ATOMS: atom_id res chain seq x y z
N MET A 1 -24.26 -12.12 -4.54
CA MET A 1 -22.79 -12.28 -4.49
C MET A 1 -22.33 -12.65 -5.89
N PRO A 2 -21.49 -11.88 -6.58
CA PRO A 2 -20.93 -12.30 -7.86
C PRO A 2 -20.07 -13.54 -7.61
N GLY A 3 -20.23 -14.54 -8.46
CA GLY A 3 -19.60 -15.86 -8.31
C GLY A 3 -18.09 -15.75 -8.18
N LYS A 4 -17.53 -16.48 -7.24
CA LYS A 4 -16.09 -16.65 -7.06
C LYS A 4 -15.52 -17.26 -8.34
N ALA A 5 -14.91 -16.43 -9.20
CA ALA A 5 -14.20 -16.92 -10.36
C ALA A 5 -13.09 -17.89 -9.89
N ASN A 6 -12.94 -19.01 -10.58
CA ASN A 6 -11.78 -19.90 -10.41
C ASN A 6 -10.52 -19.09 -10.79
N VAL A 7 -9.86 -18.51 -9.81
CA VAL A 7 -8.60 -17.81 -10.01
C VAL A 7 -7.52 -18.86 -10.10
N GLU A 8 -6.98 -19.09 -11.30
CA GLU A 8 -5.82 -19.95 -11.48
C GLU A 8 -4.61 -19.34 -10.77
N VAL A 9 -4.02 -20.09 -9.86
CA VAL A 9 -2.84 -19.70 -9.11
C VAL A 9 -1.60 -20.03 -9.95
N THR A 10 -1.13 -19.06 -10.72
CA THR A 10 -0.02 -19.24 -11.67
C THR A 10 1.37 -18.93 -11.11
N SER A 11 1.49 -18.39 -9.89
CA SER A 11 2.78 -18.05 -9.30
C SER A 11 3.03 -18.73 -7.97
N THR A 12 4.18 -19.41 -7.85
CA THR A 12 4.67 -19.89 -6.55
C THR A 12 5.17 -18.69 -5.73
N PRO A 13 4.64 -18.45 -4.54
CA PRO A 13 5.08 -17.37 -3.70
C PRO A 13 6.53 -17.57 -3.23
N LYS A 14 7.27 -16.51 -3.05
CA LYS A 14 8.60 -16.57 -2.44
C LYS A 14 8.49 -17.14 -1.02
N PRO A 15 9.38 -18.08 -0.63
CA PRO A 15 9.34 -18.65 0.71
C PRO A 15 9.49 -17.56 1.77
N ILE A 16 8.59 -17.58 2.76
CA ILE A 16 8.59 -16.64 3.88
C ILE A 16 9.73 -17.07 4.82
N ARG A 17 10.71 -16.17 5.04
CA ARG A 17 11.84 -16.41 5.93
C ARG A 17 11.44 -16.01 7.34
N HIS A 18 11.72 -16.59 8.39
CA HIS A 18 11.54 -16.25 9.82
C HIS A 18 10.09 -16.04 10.31
N HIS A 19 9.76 -16.68 11.39
CA HIS A 19 8.54 -16.55 12.20
C HIS A 19 7.20 -16.69 11.46
N ALA A 20 7.20 -17.11 10.20
CA ALA A 20 5.98 -17.40 9.49
C ALA A 20 5.41 -18.75 9.95
N PRO A 21 4.09 -18.88 10.07
CA PRO A 21 3.48 -20.17 10.35
C PRO A 21 3.80 -21.14 9.20
N LYS A 22 4.17 -22.36 9.54
CA LYS A 22 4.35 -23.46 8.58
C LYS A 22 2.97 -23.97 8.15
N ILE A 23 2.29 -23.20 7.32
CA ILE A 23 1.00 -23.57 6.75
C ILE A 23 1.25 -24.01 5.32
N THR A 24 0.97 -25.27 5.04
CA THR A 24 0.99 -25.82 3.67
C THR A 24 -0.11 -25.11 2.87
N ASP A 25 0.19 -24.71 1.65
CA ASP A 25 -0.77 -24.09 0.72
C ASP A 25 -1.39 -22.75 1.19
N LEU A 26 -0.69 -21.99 2.06
CA LEU A 26 -1.15 -20.69 2.55
C LEU A 26 -1.58 -19.78 1.39
N HIS A 27 -0.82 -19.75 0.29
CA HIS A 27 -1.14 -18.92 -0.88
C HIS A 27 -2.51 -19.27 -1.47
N GLN A 28 -2.77 -20.55 -1.71
CA GLN A 28 -4.06 -21.00 -2.25
C GLN A 28 -5.21 -20.70 -1.29
N MET A 29 -4.98 -20.88 0.02
CA MET A 29 -5.98 -20.56 1.04
C MET A 29 -6.34 -19.07 1.02
N VAL A 30 -5.35 -18.21 0.97
CA VAL A 30 -5.53 -16.75 0.94
C VAL A 30 -6.25 -16.30 -0.33
N VAL A 31 -5.88 -16.84 -1.50
CA VAL A 31 -6.55 -16.54 -2.77
C VAL A 31 -8.02 -17.01 -2.75
N LYS A 32 -8.29 -18.21 -2.21
CA LYS A 32 -9.67 -18.73 -2.08
C LYS A 32 -10.55 -17.88 -1.16
N LEU A 33 -9.98 -17.30 -0.09
CA LEU A 33 -10.72 -16.48 0.88
C LEU A 33 -11.23 -15.17 0.26
N HIS A 34 -10.44 -14.54 -0.59
CA HIS A 34 -10.79 -13.24 -1.16
C HIS A 34 -11.08 -13.25 -2.66
N GLY A 35 -10.77 -14.34 -3.37
CA GLY A 35 -10.93 -14.42 -4.82
C GLY A 35 -9.95 -13.55 -5.60
N VAL A 36 -8.87 -13.05 -4.96
CA VAL A 36 -7.89 -12.15 -5.57
C VAL A 36 -6.47 -12.59 -5.18
N ASN A 37 -5.57 -12.67 -6.16
CA ASN A 37 -4.15 -12.89 -5.91
C ASN A 37 -3.47 -11.59 -5.46
N ILE A 38 -3.37 -11.38 -4.16
CA ILE A 38 -2.77 -10.16 -3.58
C ILE A 38 -1.24 -10.23 -3.52
N GLY A 39 -0.65 -11.38 -3.72
CA GLY A 39 0.81 -11.54 -3.78
C GLY A 39 1.46 -10.70 -4.89
N SER A 40 0.69 -10.19 -5.86
CA SER A 40 1.15 -9.22 -6.86
C SER A 40 1.36 -7.80 -6.29
N ILE A 41 0.75 -7.45 -5.14
CA ILE A 41 0.98 -6.15 -4.51
C ILE A 41 2.34 -6.16 -3.83
N SER A 42 3.27 -5.39 -4.39
CA SER A 42 4.61 -5.25 -3.83
C SER A 42 4.59 -4.80 -2.37
N GLY A 43 5.21 -5.59 -1.50
CA GLY A 43 5.28 -5.33 -0.05
C GLY A 43 4.26 -6.05 0.79
N LEU A 44 3.30 -6.75 0.18
CA LEU A 44 2.38 -7.65 0.86
C LEU A 44 2.74 -9.10 0.48
N ASN A 45 2.85 -9.96 1.48
CA ASN A 45 3.02 -11.41 1.31
C ASN A 45 1.83 -12.15 1.90
N ASP A 46 1.71 -13.44 1.62
CA ASP A 46 0.57 -14.25 2.07
C ASP A 46 0.40 -14.26 3.60
N TYR A 47 1.49 -14.25 4.34
CA TYR A 47 1.43 -14.17 5.81
C TYR A 47 0.92 -12.81 6.30
N THR A 48 1.44 -11.72 5.73
CA THR A 48 0.93 -10.37 6.02
C THR A 48 -0.55 -10.28 5.72
N PHE A 49 -0.94 -10.90 4.63
CA PHE A 49 -2.33 -10.95 4.20
C PHE A 49 -3.22 -11.70 5.17
N LEU A 50 -2.78 -12.86 5.64
CA LEU A 50 -3.49 -13.62 6.67
C LEU A 50 -3.66 -12.79 7.96
N ARG A 51 -2.62 -12.07 8.39
CA ARG A 51 -2.70 -11.14 9.51
C ARG A 51 -3.73 -10.03 9.28
N LEU A 52 -3.75 -9.46 8.07
CA LEU A 52 -4.73 -8.43 7.70
C LEU A 52 -6.15 -8.96 7.71
N ILE A 53 -6.40 -10.17 7.18
CA ILE A 53 -7.72 -10.82 7.25
C ILE A 53 -8.16 -11.00 8.71
N GLY A 54 -7.26 -11.42 9.59
CA GLY A 54 -7.55 -11.56 11.02
C GLY A 54 -8.02 -10.26 11.69
N GLU A 55 -7.54 -9.11 11.22
CA GLU A 55 -7.92 -7.80 11.77
C GLU A 55 -9.10 -7.14 11.03
N THR A 56 -9.16 -7.28 9.71
CA THR A 56 -10.18 -6.62 8.87
C THR A 56 -11.42 -7.47 8.66
N GLY A 57 -11.30 -8.79 8.82
CA GLY A 57 -12.29 -9.74 8.35
C GLY A 57 -12.26 -9.91 6.83
N THR A 58 -13.19 -10.70 6.32
CA THR A 58 -13.34 -10.99 4.88
C THR A 58 -14.33 -10.07 4.18
N ASP A 59 -15.17 -9.35 4.94
CA ASP A 59 -16.16 -8.43 4.40
C ASP A 59 -15.66 -6.98 4.43
N MET A 60 -15.29 -6.47 3.26
CA MET A 60 -14.85 -5.09 3.09
C MET A 60 -16.00 -4.10 2.88
N ASN A 61 -17.26 -4.56 2.73
CA ASN A 61 -18.43 -3.68 2.54
C ASN A 61 -18.71 -2.82 3.79
N ARG A 62 -18.23 -3.26 4.97
CA ARG A 62 -18.27 -2.45 6.21
C ARG A 62 -17.56 -1.10 6.07
N PHE A 63 -16.70 -0.94 5.08
CA PHE A 63 -16.02 0.31 4.76
C PHE A 63 -16.55 0.89 3.45
N PRO A 64 -17.40 1.92 3.49
CA PRO A 64 -18.04 2.46 2.28
C PRO A 64 -17.05 2.98 1.24
N THR A 65 -15.90 3.48 1.68
CA THR A 65 -14.84 3.98 0.78
C THR A 65 -13.45 3.66 1.32
N VAL A 66 -12.46 3.72 0.43
CA VAL A 66 -11.03 3.61 0.78
C VAL A 66 -10.61 4.62 1.85
N LYS A 67 -11.22 5.80 1.90
CA LYS A 67 -10.95 6.82 2.93
C LYS A 67 -11.41 6.36 4.31
N HIS A 68 -12.57 5.75 4.42
CA HIS A 68 -13.06 5.18 5.68
C HIS A 68 -12.13 4.08 6.17
N PHE A 69 -11.70 3.19 5.28
CA PHE A 69 -10.76 2.13 5.61
C PHE A 69 -9.42 2.67 6.12
N THR A 70 -8.78 3.58 5.37
CA THR A 70 -7.49 4.16 5.78
C THR A 70 -7.57 5.00 7.05
N ASN A 71 -8.73 5.63 7.30
CA ASN A 71 -8.98 6.36 8.55
C ASN A 71 -9.16 5.39 9.72
N TRP A 72 -9.90 4.32 9.55
CA TRP A 72 -10.04 3.26 10.55
C TRP A 72 -8.68 2.63 10.90
N CYS A 73 -7.79 2.45 9.93
CA CYS A 73 -6.41 2.00 10.18
C CYS A 73 -5.55 3.04 10.94
N GLY A 74 -6.02 4.27 11.12
CA GLY A 74 -5.23 5.37 11.72
C GLY A 74 -4.09 5.88 10.84
N LEU A 75 -4.18 5.66 9.52
CA LEU A 75 -3.14 6.04 8.56
C LEU A 75 -3.37 7.40 7.92
N THR A 76 -4.55 8.00 8.13
CA THR A 76 -4.89 9.31 7.58
C THR A 76 -4.39 10.42 8.52
N PRO A 77 -3.73 11.46 8.00
CA PRO A 77 -3.40 12.62 8.81
C PRO A 77 -4.69 13.37 9.17
N GLN A 78 -4.86 13.66 10.45
CA GLN A 78 -5.98 14.48 10.91
C GLN A 78 -5.48 15.93 11.04
N ASN A 79 -5.92 16.76 10.12
CA ASN A 79 -5.70 18.21 10.17
C ASN A 79 -7.05 18.89 10.31
N HIS A 80 -7.28 19.55 11.42
CA HIS A 80 -8.36 20.52 11.53
C HIS A 80 -7.85 21.89 11.09
N GLN A 81 -8.39 22.38 10.00
CA GLN A 81 -8.12 23.72 9.51
C GLN A 81 -9.39 24.57 9.69
N THR A 82 -9.36 25.52 10.61
CA THR A 82 -10.39 26.52 10.80
C THR A 82 -9.82 27.86 10.34
N GLY A 83 -10.21 28.30 9.15
CA GLY A 83 -9.68 29.54 8.57
C GLY A 83 -8.17 29.50 8.32
N LYS A 84 -7.44 30.50 8.84
CA LYS A 84 -5.96 30.59 8.70
C LYS A 84 -5.18 29.73 9.69
N VAL A 85 -5.85 29.16 10.71
CA VAL A 85 -5.18 28.41 11.79
C VAL A 85 -5.22 26.93 11.49
N LYS A 86 -4.04 26.34 11.28
CA LYS A 86 -3.85 24.88 11.19
C LYS A 86 -3.52 24.33 12.57
N LYS A 87 -4.47 23.71 13.24
CA LYS A 87 -4.19 22.93 14.46
C LYS A 87 -3.94 21.48 14.08
N ARG A 88 -2.80 20.94 14.50
CA ARG A 88 -2.54 19.52 14.46
C ARG A 88 -3.36 18.89 15.59
N VAL A 89 -4.41 18.16 15.24
CA VAL A 89 -5.15 17.37 16.22
C VAL A 89 -4.40 16.07 16.41
N GLU A 90 -4.34 15.57 17.64
CA GLU A 90 -3.84 14.21 17.90
C GLU A 90 -4.61 13.25 17.02
N GLY A 91 -3.87 12.59 16.12
CA GLY A 91 -4.46 11.66 15.16
C GLY A 91 -4.95 10.41 15.87
N ILE A 92 -5.96 9.75 15.31
CA ILE A 92 -6.39 8.43 15.72
C ILE A 92 -5.16 7.52 15.79
N SER A 93 -4.99 6.85 16.92
CA SER A 93 -3.92 5.87 17.09
C SER A 93 -4.03 4.78 16.01
N CYS A 94 -2.89 4.33 15.53
CA CYS A 94 -2.84 3.28 14.54
C CYS A 94 -3.30 1.97 15.18
N ASN A 95 -4.34 1.34 14.64
CA ASN A 95 -4.77 0.02 15.07
C ASN A 95 -3.79 -1.08 14.57
N LYS A 96 -4.04 -2.34 14.91
CA LYS A 96 -3.17 -3.46 14.50
C LYS A 96 -3.05 -3.59 12.99
N ALA A 97 -4.14 -3.43 12.24
CA ALA A 97 -4.09 -3.44 10.78
C ALA A 97 -3.19 -2.32 10.23
N GLY A 98 -3.34 -1.11 10.75
CA GLY A 98 -2.48 0.02 10.38
C GLY A 98 -1.01 -0.19 10.76
N GLN A 99 -0.72 -0.88 11.86
CA GLN A 99 0.66 -1.25 12.23
C GLN A 99 1.25 -2.26 11.25
N ILE A 100 0.49 -3.27 10.82
CA ILE A 100 0.92 -4.22 9.80
C ILE A 100 1.29 -3.49 8.50
N PHE A 101 0.47 -2.54 8.04
CA PHE A 101 0.81 -1.74 6.87
C PHE A 101 2.07 -0.89 7.06
N LYS A 102 2.33 -0.37 8.27
CA LYS A 102 3.57 0.35 8.56
C LYS A 102 4.80 -0.55 8.51
N GLU A 103 4.72 -1.76 9.05
CA GLU A 103 5.79 -2.76 8.98
C GLU A 103 6.14 -3.07 7.52
N CYS A 104 5.14 -3.31 6.69
CA CYS A 104 5.32 -3.54 5.25
C CYS A 104 5.94 -2.33 4.55
N ALA A 105 5.45 -1.12 4.85
CA ALA A 105 6.00 0.10 4.28
C ALA A 105 7.46 0.33 4.69
N GLN A 106 7.83 0.03 5.92
CA GLN A 106 9.20 0.13 6.39
C GLN A 106 10.14 -0.78 5.57
N GLY A 107 9.71 -2.01 5.28
CA GLY A 107 10.45 -2.92 4.39
C GLY A 107 10.64 -2.36 2.97
N LEU A 108 9.64 -1.64 2.46
CA LEU A 108 9.69 -1.03 1.13
C LEU A 108 10.55 0.23 1.04
N LEU A 109 10.83 0.90 2.14
CA LEU A 109 11.61 2.15 2.17
C LEU A 109 12.99 1.96 1.53
N ASN A 110 13.59 0.80 1.71
CA ASN A 110 14.91 0.45 1.17
C ASN A 110 14.86 -0.20 -0.23
N SER A 111 13.68 -0.48 -0.76
CA SER A 111 13.53 -1.11 -2.08
C SER A 111 13.74 -0.10 -3.20
N LYS A 112 14.71 -0.38 -4.10
CA LYS A 112 15.08 0.52 -5.21
C LYS A 112 14.06 0.49 -6.36
N TYR A 113 13.41 -0.64 -6.58
CA TYR A 113 12.64 -0.93 -7.80
C TYR A 113 11.12 -0.79 -7.65
N ILE A 114 10.63 -0.41 -6.49
CA ILE A 114 9.21 -0.33 -6.20
C ILE A 114 8.77 1.13 -6.15
N ALA A 115 7.70 1.46 -6.89
CA ALA A 115 7.16 2.82 -6.99
C ALA A 115 6.83 3.43 -5.63
N ILE A 116 6.23 2.65 -4.70
CA ILE A 116 5.93 3.10 -3.33
C ILE A 116 7.22 3.43 -2.58
N GLY A 117 8.27 2.60 -2.71
CA GLY A 117 9.58 2.86 -2.09
C GLY A 117 10.21 4.16 -2.62
N SER A 118 10.14 4.40 -3.93
CA SER A 118 10.61 5.65 -4.53
C SER A 118 9.87 6.88 -3.99
N PHE A 119 8.55 6.81 -3.93
CA PHE A 119 7.71 7.85 -3.32
C PHE A 119 8.11 8.12 -1.86
N MET A 120 8.30 7.08 -1.07
CA MET A 120 8.67 7.21 0.35
C MET A 120 10.05 7.83 0.52
N ARG A 121 11.04 7.46 -0.30
CA ARG A 121 12.39 8.07 -0.25
C ARG A 121 12.36 9.55 -0.61
N LYS A 122 11.60 9.95 -1.64
CA LYS A 122 11.39 11.38 -1.96
C LYS A 122 10.76 12.14 -0.79
N LEU A 123 9.81 11.51 -0.10
CA LEU A 123 9.14 12.12 1.05
C LEU A 123 10.06 12.19 2.28
N LYS A 124 10.86 11.15 2.52
CA LYS A 124 11.89 11.12 3.57
C LYS A 124 12.91 12.26 3.42
N GLY A 125 13.34 12.56 2.19
CA GLY A 125 14.27 13.65 1.93
C GLY A 125 13.70 15.06 2.18
N ARG A 126 12.37 15.21 2.21
CA ARG A 126 11.70 16.51 2.43
C ARG A 126 11.13 16.67 3.82
N LYS A 127 10.86 15.58 4.51
CA LYS A 127 10.18 15.55 5.81
C LYS A 127 10.91 14.56 6.72
N ASP A 128 10.16 13.80 7.50
CA ASP A 128 10.69 12.82 8.42
C ASP A 128 10.40 11.39 7.94
N VAL A 129 11.24 10.43 8.42
CA VAL A 129 11.12 8.99 8.14
C VAL A 129 9.76 8.44 8.59
N ALA A 130 9.29 8.83 9.78
CA ALA A 130 8.03 8.37 10.31
C ALA A 130 6.84 8.84 9.44
N ILE A 131 6.91 10.06 8.91
CA ILE A 131 5.90 10.60 7.97
C ILE A 131 5.95 9.82 6.67
N ALA A 132 7.13 9.51 6.15
CA ALA A 132 7.30 8.74 4.92
C ALA A 132 6.73 7.31 5.06
N ILE A 133 7.02 6.64 6.19
CA ILE A 133 6.49 5.30 6.48
C ILE A 133 4.95 5.35 6.59
N LYS A 134 4.39 6.31 7.31
CA LYS A 134 2.93 6.45 7.44
C LYS A 134 2.25 6.69 6.09
N ALA A 135 2.85 7.52 5.24
CA ALA A 135 2.35 7.78 3.88
C ALA A 135 2.43 6.53 2.97
N GLY A 136 3.53 5.77 3.05
CA GLY A 136 3.68 4.50 2.34
C GLY A 136 2.67 3.45 2.82
N ALA A 137 2.49 3.33 4.14
CA ALA A 137 1.50 2.45 4.74
C ALA A 137 0.07 2.78 4.26
N LYS A 138 -0.27 4.07 4.17
CA LYS A 138 -1.55 4.50 3.62
C LYS A 138 -1.72 4.04 2.17
N LYS A 139 -0.71 4.18 1.33
CA LYS A 139 -0.77 3.71 -0.08
C LYS A 139 -0.91 2.19 -0.19
N LEU A 140 -0.25 1.42 0.69
CA LEU A 140 -0.45 -0.03 0.75
C LEU A 140 -1.88 -0.39 1.17
N ALA A 141 -2.43 0.31 2.18
CA ALA A 141 -3.81 0.11 2.61
C ALA A 141 -4.82 0.47 1.51
N GLU A 142 -4.57 1.53 0.73
CA GLU A 142 -5.37 1.91 -0.44
C GLU A 142 -5.32 0.81 -1.52
N ALA A 143 -4.12 0.27 -1.81
CA ALA A 143 -3.94 -0.82 -2.76
C ALA A 143 -4.65 -2.10 -2.31
N TYR A 144 -4.51 -2.47 -1.04
CA TYR A 144 -5.19 -3.62 -0.43
C TYR A 144 -6.71 -3.51 -0.56
N TYR A 145 -7.29 -2.38 -0.12
CA TYR A 145 -8.73 -2.14 -0.21
C TYR A 145 -9.23 -2.22 -1.66
N ASN A 146 -8.55 -1.56 -2.58
CA ASN A 146 -8.94 -1.54 -3.99
C ASN A 146 -8.79 -2.91 -4.65
N ALA A 147 -7.78 -3.70 -4.29
CA ALA A 147 -7.61 -5.05 -4.82
C ALA A 147 -8.79 -5.96 -4.44
N ILE A 148 -9.25 -5.88 -3.19
CA ILE A 148 -10.36 -6.71 -2.72
C ILE A 148 -11.71 -6.23 -3.29
N THR A 149 -11.91 -4.89 -3.41
CA THR A 149 -13.21 -4.34 -3.80
C THR A 149 -13.37 -4.17 -5.31
N LYS A 150 -12.27 -3.93 -6.04
CA LYS A 150 -12.29 -3.62 -7.48
C LYS A 150 -11.47 -4.58 -8.34
N GLY A 151 -10.76 -5.51 -7.71
CA GLY A 151 -9.86 -6.45 -8.36
C GLY A 151 -8.43 -5.95 -8.50
N ILE A 152 -7.53 -6.90 -8.79
CA ILE A 152 -6.09 -6.62 -8.86
C ILE A 152 -5.72 -5.79 -10.09
N ASP A 153 -6.40 -5.99 -11.21
CA ASP A 153 -6.15 -5.26 -12.45
C ASP A 153 -6.29 -3.74 -12.28
N TYR A 154 -7.26 -3.32 -11.47
CA TYR A 154 -7.45 -1.90 -11.12
C TYR A 154 -6.22 -1.31 -10.40
N VAL A 155 -5.63 -2.08 -9.50
CA VAL A 155 -4.44 -1.67 -8.74
C VAL A 155 -3.21 -1.62 -9.65
N GLU A 156 -3.02 -2.62 -10.50
CA GLU A 156 -1.91 -2.67 -11.46
C GLU A 156 -1.96 -1.52 -12.47
N GLN A 157 -3.12 -1.20 -13.00
CA GLN A 157 -3.30 -0.03 -13.87
C GLN A 157 -2.96 1.28 -13.16
N GLY A 158 -3.35 1.40 -11.89
CA GLY A 158 -3.00 2.56 -11.07
C GLY A 158 -1.50 2.68 -10.85
N LEU A 159 -0.81 1.58 -10.57
CA LEU A 159 0.65 1.54 -10.41
C LEU A 159 1.37 1.90 -11.71
N LYS A 160 0.98 1.32 -12.85
CA LYS A 160 1.55 1.63 -14.16
C LYS A 160 1.41 3.13 -14.52
N LYS A 161 0.23 3.71 -14.31
CA LYS A 161 0.01 5.16 -14.50
C LYS A 161 0.92 6.00 -13.60
N HIS A 162 1.07 5.62 -12.35
CA HIS A 162 1.94 6.33 -11.41
C HIS A 162 3.42 6.25 -11.82
N GLU A 163 3.89 5.09 -12.27
CA GLU A 163 5.26 4.93 -12.78
C GLU A 163 5.53 5.78 -14.01
N GLN A 164 4.58 5.85 -14.95
CA GLN A 164 4.68 6.71 -16.11
C GLN A 164 4.78 8.18 -15.71
N GLN A 165 3.96 8.64 -14.77
CA GLN A 165 4.03 10.01 -14.24
C GLN A 165 5.37 10.32 -13.58
N LEU A 166 5.94 9.37 -12.83
CA LEU A 166 7.26 9.53 -12.23
C LEU A 166 8.36 9.70 -13.29
N LYS A 167 8.33 8.89 -14.35
CA LYS A 167 9.28 9.01 -15.49
C LYS A 167 9.17 10.38 -16.17
N ILE A 168 7.95 10.86 -16.43
CA ILE A 168 7.71 12.18 -17.03
C ILE A 168 8.27 13.30 -16.14
N GLN A 169 8.05 13.22 -14.82
CA GLN A 169 8.59 14.18 -13.87
C GLN A 169 10.12 14.18 -13.84
N GLU A 170 10.73 13.00 -13.88
CA GLU A 170 12.18 12.86 -13.90
C GLU A 170 12.81 13.47 -15.15
N VAL A 171 12.26 13.18 -16.33
CA VAL A 171 12.67 13.81 -17.61
C VAL A 171 12.50 15.33 -17.56
N SER A 172 11.38 15.82 -17.02
CA SER A 172 11.15 17.26 -16.86
C SER A 172 12.17 17.93 -15.94
N MET A 173 12.55 17.26 -14.85
CA MET A 173 13.59 17.76 -13.94
C MET A 173 14.98 17.78 -14.61
N LEU A 174 15.33 16.74 -15.35
CA LEU A 174 16.58 16.69 -16.11
C LEU A 174 16.66 17.80 -17.17
N ASN A 175 15.58 18.01 -17.91
CA ASN A 175 15.50 19.08 -18.90
C ASN A 175 15.62 20.48 -18.28
N ARG A 176 15.04 20.70 -17.08
CA ARG A 176 15.21 21.96 -16.35
C ARG A 176 16.63 22.16 -15.86
N SER A 177 17.27 21.09 -15.40
CA SER A 177 18.67 21.12 -14.96
C SER A 177 19.60 21.40 -16.14
N ALA A 178 19.42 20.73 -17.27
CA ALA A 178 20.18 20.98 -18.49
C ALA A 178 20.07 22.43 -18.98
N LYS A 179 18.86 22.99 -19.01
CA LYS A 179 18.64 24.40 -19.35
C LYS A 179 19.34 25.38 -18.40
N LYS A 180 19.44 25.07 -17.11
CA LYS A 180 20.14 25.91 -16.14
C LYS A 180 21.65 25.93 -16.35
N HIS A 181 22.21 24.83 -16.83
CA HIS A 181 23.65 24.70 -17.06
C HIS A 181 24.06 24.99 -18.52
N LYS A 182 23.14 25.49 -19.35
CA LYS A 182 23.38 25.81 -20.78
C LYS A 182 24.04 24.67 -21.58
N ILE A 183 23.66 23.42 -21.29
CA ILE A 183 24.03 22.24 -22.08
C ILE A 183 22.88 21.94 -23.04
#